data_3e7b54e524cc23bacf4a686be981f8b3
#
_entry.id   3e7b54e524cc23bacf4a686be981f8b3
#
_cell.length_a   1.000
_cell.length_b   1.000
_cell.length_c   1.000
_cell.angle_alpha   90.00
_cell.angle_beta   90.00
_cell.angle_gamma   90.00
#
_symmetry.space_group_name_H-M   'P 1'
#
loop_
_entity.id
_entity.type
_entity.pdbx_description
1 polymer ?
#
loop_
_entity_poly.entity_id
_entity_poly.type
_entity_poly.pdbx_seq_one_letter_code
_entity_poly.pdbx_strand_id
1 'polypeptide(L)'
;MSCEQNEPVRCVLRLFGASALGVQQAASAFPPEWCVTAQCRSRGAETLIALRSENAAGLDKACRSLHGCFAADLYGEGDTDLAAAVVQALEHRRRLLVCADAAAGALMEARLEAVPGAEKVFDFGTQSYADPKVGAQIARRAARRQDAAAALARVQAAQHLVGV
;
A
#
# COMPACT_ATOMS: atom_id res chain seq x y z
N MET A 1 40.60 -10.89 -22.79
CA MET A 1 40.03 -10.91 -21.42
C MET A 1 38.85 -9.94 -21.45
N SER A 2 37.64 -10.48 -21.66
CA SER A 2 36.39 -9.70 -21.71
C SER A 2 36.03 -9.37 -20.28
N CYS A 3 35.98 -8.07 -19.94
CA CYS A 3 35.31 -7.62 -18.73
C CYS A 3 33.83 -7.92 -18.89
N GLU A 4 33.34 -8.93 -18.21
CA GLU A 4 31.91 -9.09 -17.98
C GLU A 4 31.48 -7.83 -17.19
N GLN A 5 30.82 -6.93 -17.88
CA GLN A 5 30.11 -5.83 -17.25
C GLN A 5 28.94 -6.46 -16.49
N ASN A 6 29.15 -6.67 -15.19
CA ASN A 6 28.10 -7.13 -14.29
C ASN A 6 27.05 -5.99 -14.22
N GLU A 7 25.90 -6.17 -14.85
CA GLU A 7 24.83 -5.18 -14.77
C GLU A 7 24.46 -4.95 -13.30
N PRO A 8 24.32 -3.69 -12.86
CA PRO A 8 24.01 -3.41 -11.47
C PRO A 8 22.66 -4.00 -11.09
N VAL A 9 22.66 -4.83 -10.07
CA VAL A 9 21.43 -5.42 -9.51
C VAL A 9 20.62 -4.31 -8.87
N ARG A 10 19.30 -4.34 -9.09
CA ARG A 10 18.37 -3.31 -8.63
C ARG A 10 17.25 -3.92 -7.79
N CYS A 11 16.89 -3.25 -6.71
CA CYS A 11 15.71 -3.52 -5.89
C CYS A 11 14.92 -2.23 -5.70
N VAL A 12 13.60 -2.30 -5.76
CA VAL A 12 12.71 -1.17 -5.44
C VAL A 12 11.77 -1.63 -4.34
N LEU A 13 11.78 -0.94 -3.22
CA LEU A 13 10.84 -1.16 -2.12
C LEU A 13 9.80 -0.05 -2.10
N ARG A 14 8.56 -0.42 -1.81
CA ARG A 14 7.41 0.47 -1.77
C ARG A 14 6.80 0.50 -0.38
N LEU A 15 6.71 1.69 0.19
CA LEU A 15 6.26 1.92 1.55
C LEU A 15 5.04 2.85 1.55
N PHE A 16 4.15 2.66 2.48
CA PHE A 16 3.00 3.52 2.71
C PHE A 16 2.99 4.01 4.16
N GLY A 17 2.99 5.33 4.34
CA GLY A 17 3.01 5.98 5.67
C GLY A 17 4.41 6.27 6.19
N ALA A 18 5.46 5.61 5.70
CA ALA A 18 6.84 5.91 6.07
C ALA A 18 7.30 7.26 5.51
N SER A 19 7.95 8.08 6.33
CA SER A 19 8.51 9.35 5.87
C SER A 19 9.72 9.13 4.96
N ALA A 20 9.80 9.86 3.85
CA ALA A 20 10.96 9.80 2.95
C ALA A 20 12.28 10.11 3.66
N LEU A 21 12.26 11.06 4.59
CA LEU A 21 13.43 11.41 5.38
C LEU A 21 13.90 10.23 6.25
N GLY A 22 12.97 9.56 6.93
CA GLY A 22 13.29 8.38 7.75
C GLY A 22 13.87 7.23 6.92
N VAL A 23 13.27 6.97 5.76
CA VAL A 23 13.76 5.94 4.83
C VAL A 23 15.14 6.30 4.28
N GLN A 24 15.36 7.57 3.92
CA GLN A 24 16.66 8.04 3.44
C GLN A 24 17.74 7.98 4.51
N GLN A 25 17.41 8.33 5.76
CA GLN A 25 18.34 8.23 6.90
C GLN A 25 18.73 6.77 7.15
N ALA A 26 17.78 5.84 7.13
CA ALA A 26 18.06 4.43 7.26
C ALA A 26 18.98 3.91 6.14
N ALA A 27 18.75 4.34 4.90
CA ALA A 27 19.60 3.98 3.78
C ALA A 27 21.00 4.62 3.86
N SER A 28 21.11 5.82 4.41
CA SER A 28 22.41 6.49 4.61
C SER A 28 23.26 5.83 5.68
N ALA A 29 22.66 5.02 6.54
CA ALA A 29 23.35 4.25 7.57
C ALA A 29 23.91 2.90 7.06
N PHE A 30 23.74 2.57 5.79
CA PHE A 30 24.30 1.32 5.25
C PHE A 30 25.84 1.34 5.31
N PRO A 31 26.45 0.22 5.70
CA PRO A 31 27.91 0.08 5.68
C PRO A 31 28.45 0.30 4.25
N PRO A 32 29.55 1.06 4.09
CA PRO A 32 30.13 1.34 2.78
C PRO A 32 30.52 0.08 1.99
N GLU A 33 30.88 -0.99 2.69
CA GLU A 33 31.25 -2.29 2.09
C GLU A 33 30.08 -2.99 1.38
N TRP A 34 28.83 -2.55 1.59
CA TRP A 34 27.69 -3.07 0.84
C TRP A 34 27.63 -2.50 -0.58
N CYS A 35 28.32 -1.38 -0.84
CA CYS A 35 28.38 -0.72 -2.14
C CYS A 35 26.98 -0.43 -2.71
N VAL A 36 26.03 -0.01 -1.87
CA VAL A 36 24.65 0.26 -2.25
C VAL A 36 24.40 1.75 -2.42
N THR A 37 23.82 2.14 -3.53
CA THR A 37 23.27 3.48 -3.74
C THR A 37 21.77 3.44 -3.57
N ALA A 38 21.20 4.44 -2.90
CA ALA A 38 19.77 4.54 -2.61
C ALA A 38 19.19 5.86 -3.13
N GLN A 39 18.03 5.79 -3.77
CA GLN A 39 17.27 6.95 -4.20
C GLN A 39 15.84 6.85 -3.68
N CYS A 40 15.41 7.83 -2.89
CA CYS A 40 14.05 7.92 -2.37
C CYS A 40 13.21 8.89 -3.22
N ARG A 41 11.95 8.54 -3.43
CA ARG A 41 10.93 9.39 -4.03
C ARG A 41 9.64 9.23 -3.24
N SER A 42 8.94 10.34 -2.99
CA SER A 42 7.64 10.32 -2.32
C SER A 42 6.55 10.93 -3.18
N ARG A 43 5.36 10.38 -3.06
CA ARG A 43 4.14 10.90 -3.66
C ARG A 43 2.99 10.72 -2.66
N GLY A 44 2.60 11.80 -1.99
CA GLY A 44 1.64 11.72 -0.89
C GLY A 44 2.17 10.86 0.25
N ALA A 45 1.42 9.84 0.63
CA ALA A 45 1.81 8.90 1.68
C ALA A 45 2.69 7.73 1.18
N GLU A 46 2.90 7.61 -0.12
CA GLU A 46 3.79 6.59 -0.68
C GLU A 46 5.24 7.07 -0.72
N THR A 47 6.13 6.20 -0.31
CA THR A 47 7.59 6.38 -0.45
C THR A 47 8.16 5.19 -1.20
N LEU A 48 8.88 5.47 -2.29
CA LEU A 48 9.64 4.47 -3.04
C LEU A 48 11.12 4.66 -2.74
N ILE A 49 11.81 3.56 -2.50
CA ILE A 49 13.28 3.55 -2.44
C ILE A 49 13.82 2.59 -3.48
N ALA A 50 14.61 3.13 -4.40
CA ALA A 50 15.35 2.35 -5.39
C ALA A 50 16.79 2.14 -4.88
N LEU A 51 17.16 0.89 -4.69
CA LEU A 51 18.49 0.46 -4.32
C LEU A 51 19.20 -0.09 -5.55
N ARG A 52 20.48 0.21 -5.70
CA ARG A 52 21.34 -0.31 -6.78
C ARG A 52 22.70 -0.69 -6.20
N SER A 53 23.25 -1.79 -6.66
CA SER A 53 24.58 -2.25 -6.27
C SER A 53 25.16 -3.14 -7.36
N GLU A 54 26.48 -3.12 -7.52
CA GLU A 54 27.24 -4.13 -8.25
C GLU A 54 27.46 -5.38 -7.40
N ASN A 55 27.26 -5.28 -6.09
CA ASN A 55 27.36 -6.38 -5.12
C ASN A 55 25.99 -6.90 -4.73
N ALA A 56 25.56 -8.01 -5.31
CA ALA A 56 24.26 -8.62 -5.03
C ALA A 56 24.06 -8.97 -3.54
N ALA A 57 25.12 -9.45 -2.87
CA ALA A 57 25.05 -9.77 -1.43
C ALA A 57 24.90 -8.52 -0.56
N GLY A 58 25.52 -7.40 -0.96
CA GLY A 58 25.35 -6.10 -0.31
C GLY A 58 23.94 -5.57 -0.49
N LEU A 59 23.39 -5.68 -1.70
CA LEU A 59 22.01 -5.28 -2.00
C LEU A 59 20.99 -6.08 -1.16
N ASP A 60 21.17 -7.38 -1.07
CA ASP A 60 20.30 -8.27 -0.28
C ASP A 60 20.33 -7.91 1.22
N LYS A 61 21.50 -7.58 1.77
CA LYS A 61 21.62 -7.08 3.14
C LYS A 61 20.89 -5.74 3.34
N ALA A 62 21.02 -4.82 2.39
CA ALA A 62 20.34 -3.53 2.43
C ALA A 62 18.83 -3.69 2.37
N CYS A 63 18.31 -4.54 1.47
CA CYS A 63 16.88 -4.85 1.39
C CYS A 63 16.37 -5.43 2.71
N ARG A 64 17.06 -6.43 3.29
CA ARG A 64 16.69 -7.01 4.59
C ARG A 64 16.71 -6.00 5.73
N SER A 65 17.68 -5.09 5.74
CA SER A 65 17.76 -4.02 6.73
C SER A 65 16.53 -3.11 6.67
N LEU A 66 16.13 -2.66 5.47
CA LEU A 66 14.93 -1.84 5.30
C LEU A 66 13.64 -2.62 5.61
N HIS A 67 13.55 -3.88 5.24
CA HIS A 67 12.43 -4.75 5.64
C HIS A 67 12.30 -4.84 7.16
N GLY A 68 13.41 -4.96 7.88
CA GLY A 68 13.41 -4.97 9.35
C GLY A 68 12.95 -3.64 9.95
N CYS A 69 13.41 -2.52 9.40
CA CYS A 69 13.09 -1.18 9.91
C CYS A 69 11.64 -0.74 9.61
N PHE A 70 11.11 -1.13 8.44
CA PHE A 70 9.84 -0.63 7.90
C PHE A 70 8.84 -1.75 7.59
N ALA A 71 8.89 -2.86 8.30
CA ALA A 71 8.01 -4.02 8.05
C ALA A 71 6.52 -3.69 8.06
N ALA A 72 6.10 -2.72 8.90
CA ALA A 72 4.70 -2.30 9.00
C ALA A 72 4.25 -1.40 7.83
N ASP A 73 5.18 -0.70 7.21
CA ASP A 73 4.90 0.27 6.16
C ASP A 73 5.15 -0.31 4.76
N LEU A 74 5.91 -1.40 4.66
CA LEU A 74 6.26 -2.04 3.40
C LEU A 74 5.04 -2.78 2.83
N TYR A 75 4.59 -2.37 1.65
CA TYR A 75 3.45 -3.01 0.98
C TYR A 75 3.81 -3.75 -0.30
N GLY A 76 5.00 -3.54 -0.85
CA GLY A 76 5.40 -4.21 -2.08
C GLY A 76 6.82 -3.93 -2.54
N GLU A 77 7.19 -4.63 -3.59
CA GLU A 77 8.49 -4.53 -4.26
C GLU A 77 8.31 -4.36 -5.77
N GLY A 78 9.32 -3.83 -6.43
CA GLY A 78 9.31 -3.63 -7.88
C GLY A 78 8.19 -2.71 -8.35
N ASP A 79 7.36 -3.22 -9.24
CA ASP A 79 6.24 -2.48 -9.85
C ASP A 79 4.89 -2.79 -9.18
N THR A 80 4.91 -3.30 -7.95
CA THR A 80 3.69 -3.60 -7.20
C THR A 80 2.83 -2.34 -7.06
N ASP A 81 1.59 -2.39 -7.55
CA ASP A 81 0.62 -1.31 -7.37
C ASP A 81 -0.03 -1.39 -5.99
N LEU A 82 -0.28 -0.24 -5.37
CA LEU A 82 -0.90 -0.17 -4.04
C LEU A 82 -2.31 -0.77 -4.03
N ALA A 83 -3.10 -0.55 -5.09
CA ALA A 83 -4.44 -1.11 -5.18
C ALA A 83 -4.40 -2.64 -5.26
N ALA A 84 -3.47 -3.19 -6.06
CA ALA A 84 -3.26 -4.63 -6.15
C ALA A 84 -2.80 -5.22 -4.80
N ALA A 85 -1.91 -4.55 -4.09
CA ALA A 85 -1.48 -4.97 -2.75
C ALA A 85 -2.63 -5.00 -1.75
N VAL A 86 -3.53 -4.00 -1.80
CA VAL A 86 -4.74 -3.95 -0.96
C VAL A 86 -5.67 -5.11 -1.27
N VAL A 87 -5.96 -5.38 -2.56
CA VAL A 87 -6.82 -6.49 -2.98
C VAL A 87 -6.24 -7.82 -2.49
N GLN A 88 -4.95 -8.06 -2.70
CA GLN A 88 -4.28 -9.28 -2.23
C GLN A 88 -4.33 -9.42 -0.69
N ALA A 89 -4.10 -8.33 0.04
CA ALA A 89 -4.16 -8.34 1.50
C ALA A 89 -5.57 -8.65 2.03
N LEU A 90 -6.61 -8.13 1.38
CA LEU A 90 -8.00 -8.42 1.72
C LEU A 90 -8.36 -9.87 1.40
N GLU A 91 -7.95 -10.37 0.23
CA GLU A 91 -8.18 -11.75 -0.19
C GLU A 91 -7.49 -12.75 0.76
N HIS A 92 -6.23 -12.50 1.07
CA HIS A 92 -5.45 -13.35 1.99
C HIS A 92 -6.09 -13.40 3.39
N ARG A 93 -6.62 -12.27 3.87
CA ARG A 93 -7.30 -12.17 5.16
C ARG A 93 -8.77 -12.56 5.09
N ARG A 94 -9.29 -12.93 3.93
CA ARG A 94 -10.71 -13.22 3.66
C ARG A 94 -11.62 -12.10 4.16
N ARG A 95 -11.27 -10.85 3.80
CA ARG A 95 -12.00 -9.65 4.20
C ARG A 95 -12.72 -9.04 3.01
N LEU A 96 -13.96 -8.59 3.23
CA LEU A 96 -14.70 -7.78 2.28
C LEU A 96 -14.59 -6.31 2.70
N LEU A 97 -14.20 -5.45 1.79
CA LEU A 97 -14.20 -4.00 1.96
C LEU A 97 -15.51 -3.43 1.43
N VAL A 98 -16.20 -2.68 2.28
CA VAL A 98 -17.43 -1.95 1.93
C VAL A 98 -17.20 -0.48 2.23
N CYS A 99 -17.51 0.39 1.29
CA CYS A 99 -17.41 1.82 1.47
C CYS A 99 -18.79 2.45 1.48
N ALA A 100 -19.16 3.12 2.59
CA ALA A 100 -20.44 3.79 2.76
C ALA A 100 -20.39 5.30 2.48
N ASP A 101 -19.22 5.83 2.15
CA ASP A 101 -19.02 7.23 1.79
C ASP A 101 -18.97 7.37 0.27
N ALA A 102 -19.88 8.19 -0.30
CA ALA A 102 -20.00 8.33 -1.74
C ALA A 102 -18.73 8.88 -2.42
N ALA A 103 -18.07 9.86 -1.80
CA ALA A 103 -16.89 10.48 -2.39
C ALA A 103 -15.65 9.57 -2.27
N ALA A 104 -15.39 9.04 -1.07
CA ALA A 104 -14.28 8.12 -0.85
C ALA A 104 -14.50 6.79 -1.59
N GLY A 105 -15.74 6.29 -1.64
CA GLY A 105 -16.09 5.08 -2.34
C GLY A 105 -15.90 5.17 -3.84
N ALA A 106 -16.34 6.23 -4.48
CA ALA A 106 -16.12 6.44 -5.91
C ALA A 106 -14.61 6.48 -6.27
N LEU A 107 -13.79 7.10 -5.41
CA LEU A 107 -12.33 7.08 -5.59
C LEU A 107 -11.74 5.69 -5.41
N MET A 108 -12.25 4.90 -4.48
CA MET A 108 -11.83 3.52 -4.27
C MET A 108 -12.25 2.63 -5.43
N GLU A 109 -13.52 2.73 -5.88
CA GLU A 109 -14.02 2.01 -7.05
C GLU A 109 -13.13 2.26 -8.26
N ALA A 110 -12.86 3.52 -8.59
CA ALA A 110 -12.01 3.89 -9.72
C ALA A 110 -10.57 3.34 -9.62
N ARG A 111 -10.07 3.13 -8.40
CA ARG A 111 -8.72 2.58 -8.17
C ARG A 111 -8.69 1.07 -8.21
N LEU A 112 -9.77 0.41 -7.78
CA LEU A 112 -9.84 -1.04 -7.64
C LEU A 112 -10.41 -1.72 -8.90
N GLU A 113 -11.24 -1.03 -9.70
CA GLU A 113 -11.93 -1.59 -10.87
C GLU A 113 -10.98 -2.29 -11.85
N ALA A 114 -9.78 -1.75 -12.04
CA ALA A 114 -8.78 -2.33 -12.94
C ALA A 114 -7.99 -3.50 -12.32
N VAL A 115 -8.17 -3.78 -11.02
CA VAL A 115 -7.40 -4.81 -10.31
C VAL A 115 -8.12 -6.15 -10.41
N PRO A 116 -7.49 -7.18 -10.99
CA PRO A 116 -8.07 -8.52 -11.05
C PRO A 116 -8.38 -9.06 -9.65
N GLY A 117 -9.59 -9.59 -9.46
CA GLY A 117 -10.02 -10.15 -8.18
C GLY A 117 -10.64 -9.15 -7.21
N ALA A 118 -10.65 -7.85 -7.54
CA ALA A 118 -11.22 -6.82 -6.68
C ALA A 118 -12.71 -7.08 -6.36
N GLU A 119 -13.47 -7.64 -7.31
CA GLU A 119 -14.88 -7.99 -7.15
C GLU A 119 -15.15 -9.02 -6.04
N LYS A 120 -14.12 -9.76 -5.62
CA LYS A 120 -14.23 -10.73 -4.53
C LYS A 120 -14.08 -10.11 -3.15
N VAL A 121 -13.43 -8.95 -3.08
CA VAL A 121 -13.00 -8.33 -1.83
C VAL A 121 -13.50 -6.88 -1.66
N PHE A 122 -14.08 -6.30 -2.69
CA PHE A 122 -14.67 -4.95 -2.67
C PHE A 122 -16.11 -4.99 -3.15
N ASP A 123 -17.02 -4.36 -2.39
CA ASP A 123 -18.42 -4.22 -2.80
C ASP A 123 -18.59 -2.92 -3.57
N PHE A 124 -18.77 -3.05 -4.89
CA PHE A 124 -18.94 -1.94 -5.84
C PHE A 124 -20.33 -1.28 -5.79
N GLY A 125 -20.99 -1.28 -4.66
CA GLY A 125 -22.30 -0.69 -4.47
C GLY A 125 -22.31 0.68 -3.77
N THR A 126 -21.24 1.43 -3.82
CA THR A 126 -21.01 2.64 -2.99
C THR A 126 -22.11 3.67 -3.09
N GLN A 127 -22.68 3.91 -4.29
CA GLN A 127 -23.75 4.90 -4.46
C GLN A 127 -25.03 4.52 -3.71
N SER A 128 -25.30 3.21 -3.58
CA SER A 128 -26.43 2.69 -2.81
C SER A 128 -26.24 2.89 -1.30
N TYR A 129 -25.01 3.11 -0.86
CA TYR A 129 -24.62 3.22 0.55
C TYR A 129 -24.40 4.67 1.00
N ALA A 130 -24.53 5.62 0.10
CA ALA A 130 -24.41 7.05 0.41
C ALA A 130 -25.51 7.53 1.37
N ASP A 131 -26.67 6.84 1.45
CA ASP A 131 -27.68 7.08 2.48
C ASP A 131 -27.11 6.65 3.86
N PRO A 132 -27.03 7.57 4.84
CA PRO A 132 -26.51 7.28 6.19
C PRO A 132 -27.19 6.09 6.88
N LYS A 133 -28.50 5.88 6.64
CA LYS A 133 -29.25 4.76 7.22
C LYS A 133 -28.86 3.42 6.62
N VAL A 134 -28.68 3.40 5.29
CA VAL A 134 -28.25 2.21 4.56
C VAL A 134 -26.79 1.89 4.91
N GLY A 135 -25.90 2.87 4.91
CA GLY A 135 -24.52 2.73 5.30
C GLY A 135 -24.36 2.16 6.72
N ALA A 136 -25.14 2.66 7.68
CA ALA A 136 -25.12 2.15 9.05
C ALA A 136 -25.63 0.70 9.15
N GLN A 137 -26.62 0.30 8.35
CA GLN A 137 -27.11 -1.09 8.32
C GLN A 137 -26.05 -2.04 7.75
N ILE A 138 -25.36 -1.64 6.70
CA ILE A 138 -24.32 -2.44 6.06
C ILE A 138 -23.11 -2.57 6.98
N ALA A 139 -22.68 -1.48 7.62
CA ALA A 139 -21.63 -1.51 8.62
C ALA A 139 -21.94 -2.47 9.77
N ARG A 140 -23.19 -2.47 10.26
CA ARG A 140 -23.65 -3.43 11.28
C ARG A 140 -23.66 -4.88 10.79
N ARG A 141 -24.09 -5.13 9.56
CA ARG A 141 -24.05 -6.47 8.93
C ARG A 141 -22.64 -6.95 8.73
N ALA A 142 -21.76 -6.07 8.26
CA ALA A 142 -20.34 -6.37 8.09
C ALA A 142 -19.67 -6.72 9.42
N ALA A 143 -19.95 -5.95 10.48
CA ALA A 143 -19.42 -6.21 11.83
C ALA A 143 -19.95 -7.51 12.46
N ARG A 144 -21.16 -7.94 12.10
CA ARG A 144 -21.75 -9.19 12.62
C ARG A 144 -21.26 -10.45 11.91
N ARG A 145 -20.74 -10.32 10.70
CA ARG A 145 -20.06 -11.43 10.01
C ARG A 145 -18.65 -11.51 10.57
N GLN A 146 -18.43 -12.40 11.52
CA GLN A 146 -17.13 -12.65 12.16
C GLN A 146 -16.00 -12.95 11.17
N ASP A 147 -16.32 -13.14 9.93
CA ASP A 147 -15.44 -13.66 8.90
C ASP A 147 -14.93 -12.62 7.99
N ALA A 148 -14.94 -11.34 8.30
CA ALA A 148 -14.22 -10.73 7.28
C ALA A 148 -14.67 -9.43 6.63
N ALA A 149 -15.54 -8.70 7.17
CA ALA A 149 -15.88 -7.40 6.59
C ALA A 149 -15.12 -6.29 7.28
N ALA A 150 -14.35 -5.53 6.53
CA ALA A 150 -13.88 -4.21 6.94
C ALA A 150 -14.91 -3.20 6.42
N ALA A 151 -15.66 -2.56 7.31
CA ALA A 151 -16.57 -1.50 6.93
C ALA A 151 -15.87 -0.16 7.08
N LEU A 152 -15.75 0.59 5.99
CA LEU A 152 -15.35 1.99 6.01
C LEU A 152 -16.60 2.86 6.10
N ALA A 153 -17.13 3.04 7.32
CA ALA A 153 -18.20 3.98 7.60
C ALA A 153 -17.58 5.34 7.98
N ARG A 154 -17.35 6.19 7.00
CA ARG A 154 -16.97 7.60 7.24
C ARG A 154 -18.14 8.56 7.07
N VAL A 155 -19.33 8.11 7.32
CA VAL A 155 -20.57 8.91 7.17
C VAL A 155 -20.53 10.19 7.99
N GLN A 156 -19.86 10.21 9.13
CA GLN A 156 -19.80 11.39 9.99
C GLN A 156 -18.77 12.43 9.55
N ALA A 157 -17.68 12.02 8.93
CA ALA A 157 -16.66 12.96 8.45
C ALA A 157 -17.14 13.75 7.22
N ALA A 158 -17.91 13.14 6.34
CA ALA A 158 -18.47 13.81 5.16
C ALA A 158 -19.55 14.83 5.55
N GLN A 159 -20.34 14.57 6.57
CA GLN A 159 -21.36 15.53 7.05
C GLN A 159 -20.76 16.78 7.67
N HIS A 160 -19.57 16.69 8.28
CA HIS A 160 -18.85 17.85 8.80
C HIS A 160 -18.11 18.67 7.72
N LEU A 161 -17.80 18.06 6.58
CA LEU A 161 -17.13 18.75 5.47
C LEU A 161 -18.09 19.47 4.53
N VAL A 162 -19.38 19.12 4.54
CA VAL A 162 -20.41 19.73 3.70
C VAL A 162 -21.30 20.71 4.49
N GLY A 163 -21.12 20.79 5.78
CA GLY A 163 -21.91 21.63 6.70
C GLY A 163 -21.22 22.92 7.16
N VAL A 164 -20.23 23.40 6.41
CA VAL A 164 -19.59 24.72 6.64
C VAL A 164 -19.88 25.63 5.47
#